data_64badedead47dc1a0d2350599a9dd94c
#
_entry.id   64badedead47dc1a0d2350599a9dd94c
#
_cell.length_a   1.000
_cell.length_b   1.000
_cell.length_c   1.000
_cell.angle_alpha   90.00
_cell.angle_beta   90.00
_cell.angle_gamma   90.00
#
_symmetry.space_group_name_H-M   'P 1'
#
loop_
_entity.id
_entity.type
_entity.pdbx_description
1 polymer ?
#
loop_
_entity_poly.entity_id
_entity_poly.type
_entity_poly.pdbx_seq_one_letter_code
_entity_poly.pdbx_strand_id
1 'polypeptide(L)'
;MSDNRKTLNLPDTPFPMRGDLAKREPSWVADWQQRKLYQKIRKASAGRPKFVLHDGPPYANGSIHIGHALNKILKDIIVRSKTLAGFDAPYVPGWDCHGLPIEHKIEVTHGKGLPADKVRELCRTYAGEQIEEQKKDFIRLGVLGDWEKPYRTMDFGNEAGEVRALAEMVKRGWVFKGLKPVNWCFDCGSALAEAEVEYQDKASPAVDVGFPCAEPEKLAAAFGLSALPAGKDAWAVIWTTTPWTIPANQALNAHPVHEYALVDTPRGLLVLATELVEGSLKRFGLEGSIVARTPGATLERINFRHPFYDRLSPVFVADYVGLDAGTGIVHSAPAYGLEDFNSCKANGFTNDDILSPVQS
;
A
#
# COMPACT_ATOMS: atom_id res chain seq x y z
N MET A 1 68.01 35.53 -3.93
CA MET A 1 67.31 34.76 -2.89
C MET A 1 67.65 33.30 -3.09
N SER A 2 68.35 32.68 -2.14
CA SER A 2 68.69 31.22 -2.17
C SER A 2 67.36 30.42 -2.17
N ASP A 3 67.22 29.46 -3.09
CA ASP A 3 66.03 28.60 -3.15
C ASP A 3 66.10 27.62 -1.96
N ASN A 4 65.55 28.01 -0.81
CA ASN A 4 65.53 27.21 0.42
C ASN A 4 64.69 25.91 0.29
N ARG A 5 64.02 25.69 -0.83
CA ARG A 5 63.30 24.45 -1.11
C ARG A 5 64.23 23.22 -1.18
N LYS A 6 65.49 23.43 -1.58
CA LYS A 6 66.48 22.39 -1.64
C LYS A 6 67.07 21.94 -0.28
N THR A 7 66.74 22.69 0.78
CA THR A 7 67.20 22.39 2.14
C THR A 7 66.12 21.68 2.98
N LEU A 8 64.96 21.46 2.43
CA LEU A 8 63.87 20.74 3.13
C LEU A 8 64.09 19.24 2.97
N ASN A 9 64.10 18.55 4.07
CA ASN A 9 64.22 17.09 4.14
C ASN A 9 62.82 16.45 3.95
N LEU A 10 62.27 16.62 2.74
CA LEU A 10 61.00 16.04 2.41
C LEU A 10 61.19 14.57 1.93
N PRO A 11 60.28 13.65 2.31
CA PRO A 11 60.38 12.29 1.83
C PRO A 11 60.18 12.25 0.30
N ASP A 12 61.09 11.63 -0.39
CA ASP A 12 60.98 11.30 -1.81
C ASP A 12 60.18 10.01 -1.92
N THR A 13 58.89 10.12 -2.36
CA THR A 13 58.00 8.98 -2.43
C THR A 13 57.14 9.06 -3.69
N PRO A 14 56.91 7.92 -4.37
CA PRO A 14 55.99 7.85 -5.50
C PRO A 14 54.50 7.96 -5.05
N PHE A 15 54.26 8.00 -3.71
CA PHE A 15 52.90 8.17 -3.20
C PHE A 15 52.37 9.58 -3.53
N PRO A 16 51.29 9.71 -4.25
CA PRO A 16 50.80 10.99 -4.71
C PRO A 16 50.27 11.84 -3.55
N MET A 17 50.65 13.11 -3.49
CA MET A 17 50.20 14.06 -2.48
C MET A 17 48.73 14.40 -2.55
N ARG A 18 48.09 14.24 -3.73
CA ARG A 18 46.67 14.47 -3.96
C ARG A 18 45.96 13.15 -4.21
N GLY A 19 44.79 12.99 -3.62
CA GLY A 19 43.96 11.79 -3.83
C GLY A 19 43.53 11.61 -5.26
N ASP A 20 43.00 12.67 -5.91
CA ASP A 20 42.46 12.68 -7.28
C ASP A 20 41.62 11.41 -7.61
N LEU A 21 40.76 10.96 -6.67
CA LEU A 21 40.07 9.68 -6.72
C LEU A 21 39.22 9.54 -7.97
N ALA A 22 38.53 10.59 -8.37
CA ALA A 22 37.71 10.58 -9.57
C ALA A 22 38.48 10.17 -10.85
N LYS A 23 39.79 10.50 -10.90
CA LYS A 23 40.67 10.14 -12.04
C LYS A 23 41.37 8.81 -11.86
N ARG A 24 41.68 8.41 -10.61
CA ARG A 24 42.45 7.22 -10.32
C ARG A 24 41.61 5.95 -10.18
N GLU A 25 40.44 6.06 -9.57
CA GLU A 25 39.56 4.90 -9.34
C GLU A 25 39.18 4.15 -10.63
N PRO A 26 38.85 4.80 -11.77
CA PRO A 26 38.56 4.07 -13.00
C PRO A 26 39.69 3.14 -13.42
N SER A 27 40.95 3.57 -13.30
CA SER A 27 42.09 2.74 -13.66
C SER A 27 42.30 1.57 -12.68
N TRP A 28 42.04 1.78 -11.39
CA TRP A 28 42.09 0.70 -10.41
C TRP A 28 41.01 -0.35 -10.63
N VAL A 29 39.78 0.10 -10.90
CA VAL A 29 38.68 -0.81 -11.18
C VAL A 29 38.97 -1.62 -12.44
N ALA A 30 39.49 -0.99 -13.50
CA ALA A 30 39.90 -1.68 -14.72
C ALA A 30 41.00 -2.72 -14.46
N ASP A 31 42.01 -2.40 -13.67
CA ASP A 31 43.07 -3.35 -13.25
C ASP A 31 42.47 -4.54 -12.47
N TRP A 32 41.58 -4.30 -11.53
CA TRP A 32 40.93 -5.37 -10.75
C TRP A 32 40.13 -6.32 -11.66
N GLN A 33 39.42 -5.80 -12.66
CA GLN A 33 38.69 -6.61 -13.64
C GLN A 33 39.67 -7.42 -14.50
N GLN A 34 40.70 -6.80 -15.06
CA GLN A 34 41.70 -7.46 -15.91
C GLN A 34 42.42 -8.58 -15.15
N ARG A 35 42.79 -8.35 -13.88
CA ARG A 35 43.46 -9.32 -13.02
C ARG A 35 42.52 -10.37 -12.44
N LYS A 36 41.20 -10.29 -12.70
CA LYS A 36 40.18 -11.15 -12.12
C LYS A 36 40.26 -11.24 -10.59
N LEU A 37 40.37 -10.05 -9.93
CA LEU A 37 40.62 -9.95 -8.51
C LEU A 37 39.60 -10.70 -7.66
N TYR A 38 38.31 -10.56 -7.99
CA TYR A 38 37.25 -11.26 -7.26
C TYR A 38 37.45 -12.79 -7.29
N GLN A 39 37.70 -13.36 -8.45
CA GLN A 39 37.90 -14.80 -8.64
C GLN A 39 39.16 -15.29 -7.88
N LYS A 40 40.23 -14.49 -7.81
CA LYS A 40 41.41 -14.79 -7.00
C LYS A 40 41.06 -14.82 -5.50
N ILE A 41 40.30 -13.84 -5.03
CA ILE A 41 39.83 -13.81 -3.63
C ILE A 41 38.99 -15.04 -3.34
N ARG A 42 38.05 -15.41 -4.21
CA ARG A 42 37.21 -16.61 -4.04
C ARG A 42 38.09 -17.88 -3.92
N LYS A 43 39.07 -18.04 -4.80
CA LYS A 43 40.00 -19.18 -4.75
C LYS A 43 40.81 -19.21 -3.47
N ALA A 44 41.31 -18.07 -3.03
CA ALA A 44 42.13 -17.96 -1.79
C ALA A 44 41.33 -18.16 -0.51
N SER A 45 40.00 -17.95 -0.56
CA SER A 45 39.11 -18.13 0.59
C SER A 45 38.42 -19.51 0.63
N ALA A 46 38.68 -20.37 -0.36
CA ALA A 46 38.06 -21.68 -0.44
C ALA A 46 38.43 -22.53 0.82
N GLY A 47 37.44 -23.22 1.37
CA GLY A 47 37.60 -24.07 2.55
C GLY A 47 37.53 -23.34 3.90
N ARG A 48 37.45 -22.01 3.91
CA ARG A 48 37.22 -21.22 5.13
C ARG A 48 35.76 -21.29 5.57
N PRO A 49 35.41 -20.94 6.84
CA PRO A 49 34.04 -20.84 7.27
C PRO A 49 33.24 -19.87 6.39
N LYS A 50 32.03 -20.27 5.98
CA LYS A 50 31.17 -19.44 5.14
C LYS A 50 30.58 -18.26 5.90
N PHE A 51 30.58 -17.10 5.27
CA PHE A 51 29.75 -15.96 5.62
C PHE A 51 28.97 -15.53 4.39
N VAL A 52 27.65 -15.69 4.42
CA VAL A 52 26.77 -15.34 3.32
C VAL A 52 26.00 -14.07 3.66
N LEU A 53 26.25 -13.01 2.90
CA LEU A 53 25.43 -11.81 2.90
C LEU A 53 24.43 -11.92 1.74
N HIS A 54 23.16 -12.11 2.06
CA HIS A 54 22.10 -12.10 1.06
C HIS A 54 21.88 -10.68 0.54
N ASP A 55 21.90 -10.52 -0.78
CA ASP A 55 21.61 -9.22 -1.40
C ASP A 55 20.10 -8.94 -1.41
N GLY A 56 19.68 -7.78 -0.87
CA GLY A 56 18.39 -7.22 -1.20
C GLY A 56 18.50 -6.63 -2.60
N PRO A 57 17.90 -7.28 -3.61
CA PRO A 57 18.15 -6.93 -5.00
C PRO A 57 17.55 -5.57 -5.32
N PRO A 58 18.28 -4.65 -5.99
CA PRO A 58 17.72 -3.42 -6.51
C PRO A 58 16.74 -3.72 -7.64
N TYR A 59 15.82 -2.78 -7.85
CA TYR A 59 14.86 -2.87 -8.94
C TYR A 59 15.52 -2.61 -10.29
N ALA A 60 15.24 -3.45 -11.27
CA ALA A 60 15.81 -3.34 -12.64
C ALA A 60 15.05 -2.27 -13.46
N ASN A 61 15.01 -1.03 -12.94
CA ASN A 61 14.30 0.08 -13.54
C ASN A 61 15.01 1.41 -13.28
N GLY A 62 15.51 2.02 -14.35
CA GLY A 62 16.21 3.31 -14.31
C GLY A 62 17.63 3.27 -13.76
N SER A 63 18.25 4.45 -13.73
CA SER A 63 19.63 4.62 -13.25
C SER A 63 19.71 4.46 -11.74
N ILE A 64 20.89 4.10 -11.23
CA ILE A 64 21.12 4.08 -9.79
C ILE A 64 21.07 5.49 -9.19
N HIS A 65 20.68 5.57 -7.93
CA HIS A 65 20.69 6.79 -7.13
C HIS A 65 21.55 6.60 -5.87
N ILE A 66 21.71 7.66 -5.09
CA ILE A 66 22.58 7.63 -3.89
C ILE A 66 22.19 6.52 -2.89
N GLY A 67 20.92 6.17 -2.78
CA GLY A 67 20.45 5.07 -1.93
C GLY A 67 20.98 3.71 -2.39
N HIS A 68 20.99 3.46 -3.71
CA HIS A 68 21.62 2.27 -4.29
C HIS A 68 23.12 2.24 -4.01
N ALA A 69 23.82 3.37 -4.21
CA ALA A 69 25.25 3.48 -3.95
C ALA A 69 25.57 3.19 -2.48
N LEU A 70 24.86 3.82 -1.54
CA LEU A 70 25.02 3.59 -0.10
C LEU A 70 24.82 2.13 0.27
N ASN A 71 23.74 1.52 -0.20
CA ASN A 71 23.41 0.11 0.08
C ASN A 71 24.51 -0.84 -0.43
N LYS A 72 24.96 -0.68 -1.68
CA LYS A 72 25.99 -1.56 -2.27
C LYS A 72 27.36 -1.34 -1.65
N ILE A 73 27.74 -0.11 -1.33
CA ILE A 73 29.02 0.19 -0.67
C ILE A 73 29.06 -0.42 0.74
N LEU A 74 27.98 -0.29 1.52
CA LEU A 74 27.92 -0.91 2.86
C LEU A 74 28.04 -2.43 2.79
N LYS A 75 27.38 -3.08 1.84
CA LYS A 75 27.50 -4.53 1.62
C LYS A 75 28.91 -4.92 1.21
N ASP A 76 29.56 -4.17 0.32
CA ASP A 76 30.93 -4.42 -0.10
C ASP A 76 31.92 -4.29 1.08
N ILE A 77 31.74 -3.28 1.94
CA ILE A 77 32.53 -3.11 3.18
C ILE A 77 32.38 -4.33 4.08
N ILE A 78 31.15 -4.83 4.30
CA ILE A 78 30.90 -6.01 5.14
C ILE A 78 31.58 -7.25 4.53
N VAL A 79 31.39 -7.51 3.23
CA VAL A 79 31.97 -8.67 2.54
C VAL A 79 33.50 -8.63 2.58
N ARG A 80 34.11 -7.48 2.33
CA ARG A 80 35.57 -7.30 2.43
C ARG A 80 36.08 -7.49 3.86
N SER A 81 35.43 -6.89 4.83
CA SER A 81 35.75 -7.04 6.24
C SER A 81 35.75 -8.51 6.68
N LYS A 82 34.67 -9.25 6.31
CA LYS A 82 34.56 -10.68 6.62
C LYS A 82 35.62 -11.52 5.90
N THR A 83 35.90 -11.20 4.64
CA THR A 83 36.98 -11.86 3.87
C THR A 83 38.33 -11.66 4.53
N LEU A 84 38.67 -10.44 4.99
CA LEU A 84 39.88 -10.10 5.70
C LEU A 84 39.94 -10.77 7.08
N ALA A 85 38.81 -10.95 7.75
CA ALA A 85 38.67 -11.68 9.00
C ALA A 85 38.78 -13.21 8.86
N GLY A 86 39.09 -13.73 7.67
CA GLY A 86 39.35 -15.15 7.45
C GLY A 86 38.11 -15.97 7.03
N PHE A 87 37.02 -15.36 6.66
CA PHE A 87 35.85 -16.07 6.15
C PHE A 87 35.87 -16.25 4.62
N ASP A 88 35.18 -17.27 4.17
CA ASP A 88 34.77 -17.40 2.78
C ASP A 88 33.45 -16.61 2.58
N ALA A 89 33.58 -15.34 2.19
CA ALA A 89 32.45 -14.42 2.03
C ALA A 89 32.14 -14.13 0.55
N PRO A 90 31.38 -15.01 -0.14
CA PRO A 90 30.92 -14.74 -1.51
C PRO A 90 29.91 -13.62 -1.53
N TYR A 91 29.91 -12.84 -2.60
CA TYR A 91 28.88 -11.87 -2.90
C TYR A 91 28.33 -12.12 -4.30
N VAL A 92 27.05 -12.49 -4.36
CA VAL A 92 26.29 -12.64 -5.60
C VAL A 92 25.32 -11.46 -5.68
N PRO A 93 25.55 -10.50 -6.58
CA PRO A 93 24.61 -9.39 -6.78
C PRO A 93 23.30 -9.89 -7.35
N GLY A 94 22.19 -9.23 -6.98
CA GLY A 94 20.88 -9.59 -7.46
C GLY A 94 20.11 -8.42 -8.06
N TRP A 95 19.05 -8.73 -8.83
CA TRP A 95 18.10 -7.78 -9.34
C TRP A 95 16.67 -8.29 -9.22
N ASP A 96 15.77 -7.39 -8.81
CA ASP A 96 14.34 -7.55 -8.90
C ASP A 96 13.86 -7.07 -10.28
N CYS A 97 13.21 -7.95 -11.02
CA CYS A 97 12.94 -7.77 -12.44
C CYS A 97 11.46 -7.75 -12.80
N HIS A 98 10.57 -7.78 -11.80
CA HIS A 98 9.13 -7.86 -12.02
C HIS A 98 8.40 -6.67 -11.37
N GLY A 99 7.16 -6.45 -11.80
CA GLY A 99 6.21 -5.58 -11.15
C GLY A 99 5.83 -4.34 -11.94
N LEU A 100 4.89 -3.62 -11.36
CA LEU A 100 4.17 -2.51 -11.98
C LEU A 100 5.05 -1.41 -12.59
N PRO A 101 6.15 -0.93 -11.96
CA PRO A 101 6.95 0.13 -12.57
C PRO A 101 7.61 -0.25 -13.90
N ILE A 102 7.98 -1.52 -14.09
CA ILE A 102 8.52 -2.02 -15.38
C ILE A 102 7.39 -2.12 -16.40
N GLU A 103 6.25 -2.70 -16.03
CA GLU A 103 5.08 -2.83 -16.90
C GLU A 103 4.58 -1.45 -17.35
N HIS A 104 4.45 -0.50 -16.42
CA HIS A 104 4.04 0.87 -16.72
C HIS A 104 5.02 1.55 -17.70
N LYS A 105 6.33 1.33 -17.55
CA LYS A 105 7.32 1.85 -18.50
C LYS A 105 7.10 1.32 -19.90
N ILE A 106 6.78 0.03 -20.04
CA ILE A 106 6.46 -0.59 -21.32
C ILE A 106 5.17 -0.02 -21.90
N GLU A 107 4.11 0.13 -21.10
CA GLU A 107 2.86 0.76 -21.54
C GLU A 107 3.04 2.20 -22.02
N VAL A 108 3.81 3.01 -21.31
CA VAL A 108 4.11 4.39 -21.71
C VAL A 108 4.89 4.43 -23.02
N THR A 109 5.76 3.46 -23.25
CA THR A 109 6.65 3.44 -24.44
C THR A 109 5.96 2.83 -25.65
N HIS A 110 5.15 1.79 -25.48
CA HIS A 110 4.58 0.99 -26.57
C HIS A 110 3.06 1.06 -26.68
N GLY A 111 2.36 1.74 -25.76
CA GLY A 111 0.90 1.82 -25.69
C GLY A 111 0.27 0.70 -24.87
N LYS A 112 -0.99 0.91 -24.47
CA LYS A 112 -1.81 -0.08 -23.76
C LYS A 112 -2.42 -1.10 -24.74
N GLY A 113 -2.81 -2.26 -24.21
CA GLY A 113 -3.57 -3.28 -24.96
C GLY A 113 -2.73 -4.26 -25.78
N LEU A 114 -1.43 -4.32 -25.53
CA LEU A 114 -0.59 -5.37 -26.14
C LEU A 114 -0.96 -6.76 -25.58
N PRO A 115 -0.78 -7.84 -26.39
CA PRO A 115 -0.91 -9.21 -25.88
C PRO A 115 0.04 -9.47 -24.69
N ALA A 116 -0.42 -10.24 -23.71
CA ALA A 116 0.32 -10.46 -22.45
C ALA A 116 1.71 -11.11 -22.64
N ASP A 117 1.87 -11.98 -23.63
CA ASP A 117 3.15 -12.59 -23.99
C ASP A 117 4.13 -11.53 -24.53
N LYS A 118 3.63 -10.60 -25.34
CA LYS A 118 4.44 -9.50 -25.87
C LYS A 118 4.85 -8.52 -24.76
N VAL A 119 3.96 -8.19 -23.85
CA VAL A 119 4.30 -7.35 -22.69
C VAL A 119 5.41 -8.02 -21.87
N ARG A 120 5.30 -9.32 -21.56
CA ARG A 120 6.33 -10.05 -20.81
C ARG A 120 7.70 -10.05 -21.54
N GLU A 121 7.71 -10.26 -22.84
CA GLU A 121 8.94 -10.19 -23.65
C GLU A 121 9.61 -8.81 -23.55
N LEU A 122 8.83 -7.76 -23.73
CA LEU A 122 9.32 -6.37 -23.64
C LEU A 122 9.81 -6.03 -22.23
N CYS A 123 9.09 -6.44 -21.19
CA CYS A 123 9.50 -6.25 -19.79
C CYS A 123 10.85 -6.95 -19.51
N ARG A 124 11.03 -8.20 -19.94
CA ARG A 124 12.30 -8.94 -19.79
C ARG A 124 13.45 -8.27 -20.52
N THR A 125 13.22 -7.79 -21.75
CA THR A 125 14.22 -7.07 -22.54
C THR A 125 14.63 -5.79 -21.82
N TYR A 126 13.66 -4.97 -21.42
CA TYR A 126 13.90 -3.73 -20.69
C TYR A 126 14.66 -3.96 -19.37
N ALA A 127 14.19 -4.90 -18.55
CA ALA A 127 14.87 -5.23 -17.29
C ALA A 127 16.31 -5.69 -17.54
N GLY A 128 16.56 -6.48 -18.57
CA GLY A 128 17.91 -6.90 -18.98
C GLY A 128 18.82 -5.73 -19.34
N GLU A 129 18.32 -4.75 -20.07
CA GLU A 129 19.06 -3.52 -20.40
C GLU A 129 19.38 -2.71 -19.14
N GLN A 130 18.41 -2.53 -18.24
CA GLN A 130 18.61 -1.81 -16.98
C GLN A 130 19.63 -2.50 -16.06
N ILE A 131 19.63 -3.83 -16.03
CA ILE A 131 20.63 -4.61 -15.27
C ILE A 131 22.04 -4.31 -15.78
N GLU A 132 22.25 -4.31 -17.09
CA GLU A 132 23.57 -4.05 -17.66
C GLU A 132 24.05 -2.62 -17.41
N GLU A 133 23.15 -1.62 -17.42
CA GLU A 133 23.49 -0.24 -17.08
C GLU A 133 23.83 -0.11 -15.57
N GLN A 134 22.97 -0.59 -14.70
CA GLN A 134 23.21 -0.53 -13.24
C GLN A 134 24.47 -1.31 -12.83
N LYS A 135 24.73 -2.44 -13.47
CA LYS A 135 25.95 -3.24 -13.26
C LYS A 135 27.23 -2.46 -13.55
N LYS A 136 27.26 -1.69 -14.64
CA LYS A 136 28.40 -0.81 -14.95
C LYS A 136 28.64 0.19 -13.83
N ASP A 137 27.58 0.81 -13.33
CA ASP A 137 27.66 1.79 -12.24
C ASP A 137 28.15 1.17 -10.94
N PHE A 138 27.62 0.00 -10.55
CA PHE A 138 28.07 -0.71 -9.34
C PHE A 138 29.54 -1.17 -9.45
N ILE A 139 29.96 -1.63 -10.60
CA ILE A 139 31.38 -1.93 -10.87
C ILE A 139 32.22 -0.66 -10.75
N ARG A 140 31.74 0.48 -11.28
CA ARG A 140 32.42 1.77 -11.17
C ARG A 140 32.57 2.22 -9.69
N LEU A 141 31.63 1.90 -8.82
CA LEU A 141 31.76 2.12 -7.38
C LEU A 141 32.79 1.22 -6.71
N GLY A 142 33.40 0.28 -7.44
CA GLY A 142 34.41 -0.63 -6.93
C GLY A 142 33.88 -1.85 -6.17
N VAL A 143 32.58 -2.12 -6.26
CA VAL A 143 31.94 -3.28 -5.60
C VAL A 143 32.45 -4.58 -6.22
N LEU A 144 32.95 -5.48 -5.40
CA LEU A 144 33.45 -6.81 -5.80
C LEU A 144 32.35 -7.87 -5.64
N GLY A 145 32.05 -8.58 -6.70
CA GLY A 145 31.00 -9.60 -6.72
C GLY A 145 31.06 -10.50 -7.95
N ASP A 146 30.19 -11.52 -8.00
CA ASP A 146 30.01 -12.39 -9.14
C ASP A 146 29.09 -11.73 -10.19
N TRP A 147 29.62 -10.77 -10.91
CA TRP A 147 28.88 -10.00 -11.91
C TRP A 147 28.54 -10.79 -13.18
N GLU A 148 29.15 -11.96 -13.38
CA GLU A 148 28.89 -12.82 -14.53
C GLU A 148 27.70 -13.75 -14.32
N LYS A 149 27.43 -14.08 -13.03
CA LYS A 149 26.32 -14.96 -12.64
C LYS A 149 25.47 -14.32 -11.53
N PRO A 150 24.85 -13.19 -11.83
CA PRO A 150 23.99 -12.53 -10.85
C PRO A 150 22.72 -13.35 -10.60
N TYR A 151 22.07 -13.08 -9.46
CA TYR A 151 20.72 -13.51 -9.18
C TYR A 151 19.72 -12.56 -9.88
N ARG A 152 18.82 -13.09 -10.68
CA ARG A 152 17.76 -12.30 -11.34
C ARG A 152 16.42 -12.99 -11.09
N THR A 153 15.44 -12.26 -10.55
CA THR A 153 14.12 -12.85 -10.27
C THR A 153 13.43 -13.35 -11.54
N MET A 154 13.71 -12.73 -12.70
CA MET A 154 13.19 -13.16 -14.00
C MET A 154 13.86 -14.41 -14.61
N ASP A 155 14.86 -14.99 -13.98
CA ASP A 155 15.44 -16.24 -14.49
C ASP A 155 14.44 -17.37 -14.33
N PHE A 156 14.21 -18.15 -15.38
CA PHE A 156 13.18 -19.20 -15.40
C PHE A 156 13.30 -20.22 -14.27
N GLY A 157 14.53 -20.48 -13.79
CA GLY A 157 14.76 -21.33 -12.64
C GLY A 157 14.20 -20.74 -11.34
N ASN A 158 14.31 -19.43 -11.16
CA ASN A 158 13.78 -18.70 -10.00
C ASN A 158 12.26 -18.65 -10.06
N GLU A 159 11.67 -18.24 -11.18
CA GLU A 159 10.21 -18.23 -11.37
C GLU A 159 9.59 -19.61 -11.12
N ALA A 160 10.20 -20.65 -11.65
CA ALA A 160 9.76 -22.03 -11.39
C ALA A 160 9.90 -22.43 -9.91
N GLY A 161 10.90 -21.89 -9.20
CA GLY A 161 11.10 -22.06 -7.75
C GLY A 161 9.97 -21.40 -6.94
N GLU A 162 9.61 -20.19 -7.29
CA GLU A 162 8.52 -19.43 -6.65
C GLU A 162 7.17 -20.15 -6.83
N VAL A 163 6.85 -20.61 -8.04
CA VAL A 163 5.63 -21.38 -8.32
C VAL A 163 5.59 -22.67 -7.50
N ARG A 164 6.72 -23.38 -7.36
CA ARG A 164 6.80 -24.59 -6.53
C ARG A 164 6.59 -24.28 -5.05
N ALA A 165 7.18 -23.20 -4.53
CA ALA A 165 6.98 -22.78 -3.15
C ALA A 165 5.52 -22.43 -2.87
N LEU A 166 4.88 -21.67 -3.78
CA LEU A 166 3.45 -21.35 -3.68
C LEU A 166 2.59 -22.64 -3.69
N ALA A 167 2.90 -23.58 -4.58
CA ALA A 167 2.17 -24.85 -4.66
C ALA A 167 2.22 -25.64 -3.35
N GLU A 168 3.35 -25.63 -2.65
CA GLU A 168 3.46 -26.27 -1.33
C GLU A 168 2.60 -25.57 -0.26
N MET A 169 2.50 -24.24 -0.30
CA MET A 169 1.61 -23.50 0.60
C MET A 169 0.13 -23.79 0.32
N VAL A 170 -0.26 -23.89 -0.97
CA VAL A 170 -1.61 -24.29 -1.38
C VAL A 170 -1.94 -25.70 -0.89
N LYS A 171 -1.04 -26.68 -1.06
CA LYS A 171 -1.22 -28.05 -0.58
C LYS A 171 -1.45 -28.11 0.93
N ARG A 172 -0.81 -27.24 1.70
CA ARG A 172 -0.97 -27.17 3.16
C ARG A 172 -2.22 -26.41 3.61
N GLY A 173 -3.03 -25.89 2.66
CA GLY A 173 -4.24 -25.13 2.96
C GLY A 173 -4.00 -23.71 3.48
N TRP A 174 -2.78 -23.20 3.40
CA TRP A 174 -2.43 -21.84 3.88
C TRP A 174 -2.82 -20.75 2.87
N VAL A 175 -3.02 -21.12 1.62
CA VAL A 175 -3.46 -20.20 0.56
C VAL A 175 -4.85 -20.61 0.10
N PHE A 176 -5.77 -19.66 0.17
CA PHE A 176 -7.16 -19.86 -0.24
C PHE A 176 -7.67 -18.58 -0.94
N LYS A 177 -8.70 -18.73 -1.77
CA LYS A 177 -9.35 -17.59 -2.41
C LYS A 177 -10.30 -16.92 -1.41
N GLY A 178 -10.10 -15.65 -1.15
CA GLY A 178 -10.94 -14.83 -0.30
C GLY A 178 -11.21 -13.46 -0.92
N LEU A 179 -12.18 -12.73 -0.36
CA LEU A 179 -12.47 -11.35 -0.71
C LEU A 179 -12.17 -10.45 0.48
N LYS A 180 -11.58 -9.29 0.21
CA LYS A 180 -11.44 -8.17 1.12
C LYS A 180 -11.35 -6.86 0.31
N PRO A 181 -11.71 -5.70 0.87
CA PRO A 181 -11.42 -4.42 0.25
C PRO A 181 -9.91 -4.25 -0.01
N VAL A 182 -9.56 -3.75 -1.17
CA VAL A 182 -8.17 -3.48 -1.58
C VAL A 182 -8.09 -2.10 -2.21
N ASN A 183 -6.91 -1.46 -2.14
CA ASN A 183 -6.65 -0.26 -2.92
C ASN A 183 -6.59 -0.65 -4.40
N TRP A 184 -7.32 0.08 -5.23
CA TRP A 184 -7.42 -0.18 -6.67
C TRP A 184 -7.09 1.07 -7.47
N CYS A 185 -6.19 0.94 -8.44
CA CYS A 185 -5.87 2.00 -9.38
C CYS A 185 -6.64 1.79 -10.69
N PHE A 186 -7.50 2.75 -11.06
CA PHE A 186 -8.27 2.69 -12.29
C PHE A 186 -7.43 2.86 -13.55
N ASP A 187 -6.35 3.66 -13.45
CA ASP A 187 -5.44 3.90 -14.58
C ASP A 187 -4.58 2.67 -14.87
N CYS A 188 -4.12 2.00 -13.82
CA CYS A 188 -3.30 0.79 -13.95
C CYS A 188 -4.16 -0.48 -14.14
N GLY A 189 -5.46 -0.44 -13.79
CA GLY A 189 -6.32 -1.62 -13.79
C GLY A 189 -5.81 -2.72 -12.83
N SER A 190 -5.26 -2.33 -11.68
CA SER A 190 -4.59 -3.24 -10.75
C SER A 190 -4.84 -2.87 -9.29
N ALA A 191 -4.81 -3.88 -8.41
CA ALA A 191 -4.73 -3.65 -6.97
C ALA A 191 -3.33 -3.12 -6.61
N LEU A 192 -3.28 -2.24 -5.61
CA LEU A 192 -2.04 -1.67 -5.08
C LEU A 192 -1.78 -2.18 -3.66
N ALA A 193 -0.52 -2.45 -3.36
CA ALA A 193 -0.09 -2.59 -1.98
C ALA A 193 -0.13 -1.23 -1.26
N GLU A 194 -0.28 -1.23 0.05
CA GLU A 194 -0.35 0.02 0.84
C GLU A 194 0.88 0.92 0.63
N ALA A 195 2.06 0.32 0.47
CA ALA A 195 3.31 1.05 0.20
C ALA A 195 3.39 1.69 -1.19
N GLU A 196 2.49 1.34 -2.10
CA GLU A 196 2.40 1.89 -3.46
C GLU A 196 1.36 3.02 -3.56
N VAL A 197 0.60 3.27 -2.49
CA VAL A 197 -0.43 4.31 -2.44
C VAL A 197 0.22 5.66 -2.15
N GLU A 198 -0.02 6.62 -3.02
CA GLU A 198 0.39 8.01 -2.82
C GLU A 198 -0.82 8.85 -2.39
N TYR A 199 -0.63 9.69 -1.36
CA TYR A 199 -1.68 10.55 -0.83
C TYR A 199 -1.52 11.97 -1.35
N GLN A 200 -2.63 12.58 -1.77
CA GLN A 200 -2.68 13.95 -2.23
C GLN A 200 -3.86 14.67 -1.58
N ASP A 201 -3.69 15.95 -1.28
CA ASP A 201 -4.79 16.79 -0.84
C ASP A 201 -5.80 16.97 -1.98
N LYS A 202 -7.05 16.57 -1.73
CA LYS A 202 -8.12 16.65 -2.71
C LYS A 202 -9.39 17.19 -2.07
N ALA A 203 -9.99 18.20 -2.70
CA ALA A 203 -11.33 18.65 -2.32
C ALA A 203 -12.37 17.64 -2.82
N SER A 204 -13.19 17.11 -1.91
CA SER A 204 -14.32 16.24 -2.23
C SER A 204 -15.62 16.86 -1.74
N PRO A 205 -16.75 16.68 -2.48
CA PRO A 205 -18.05 17.10 -1.97
C PRO A 205 -18.42 16.24 -0.76
N ALA A 206 -18.83 16.89 0.32
CA ALA A 206 -19.44 16.23 1.46
C ALA A 206 -20.97 16.34 1.33
N VAL A 207 -21.67 15.24 1.58
CA VAL A 207 -23.13 15.19 1.48
C VAL A 207 -23.73 14.55 2.74
N ASP A 208 -24.88 15.07 3.13
CA ASP A 208 -25.76 14.48 4.14
C ASP A 208 -26.92 13.79 3.42
N VAL A 209 -27.18 12.51 3.74
CA VAL A 209 -28.18 11.70 3.05
C VAL A 209 -29.13 11.05 4.06
N GLY A 210 -30.41 11.28 3.89
CA GLY A 210 -31.45 10.64 4.70
C GLY A 210 -31.85 9.28 4.14
N PHE A 211 -31.84 8.27 5.00
CA PHE A 211 -32.37 6.92 4.74
C PHE A 211 -33.75 6.80 5.39
N PRO A 212 -34.84 6.63 4.61
CA PRO A 212 -36.20 6.54 5.16
C PRO A 212 -36.36 5.32 6.08
N CYS A 213 -37.01 5.48 7.21
CA CYS A 213 -37.30 4.37 8.10
C CYS A 213 -38.29 3.40 7.44
N ALA A 214 -37.96 2.12 7.39
CA ALA A 214 -38.80 1.06 6.88
C ALA A 214 -39.70 0.44 7.98
N GLU A 215 -39.31 0.63 9.26
CA GLU A 215 -39.94 -0.02 10.43
C GLU A 215 -40.25 1.01 11.53
N PRO A 216 -41.23 1.93 11.29
CA PRO A 216 -41.51 3.04 12.20
C PRO A 216 -41.95 2.60 13.60
N GLU A 217 -42.57 1.45 13.73
CA GLU A 217 -42.99 0.89 15.01
C GLU A 217 -41.77 0.45 15.85
N LYS A 218 -40.81 -0.23 15.22
CA LYS A 218 -39.56 -0.61 15.89
C LYS A 218 -38.73 0.61 16.29
N LEU A 219 -38.69 1.62 15.41
CA LEU A 219 -37.99 2.87 15.71
C LEU A 219 -38.62 3.60 16.90
N ALA A 220 -39.95 3.69 16.94
CA ALA A 220 -40.67 4.27 18.11
C ALA A 220 -40.33 3.53 19.37
N ALA A 221 -40.42 2.20 19.37
CA ALA A 221 -40.11 1.37 20.54
C ALA A 221 -38.64 1.55 20.99
N ALA A 222 -37.68 1.66 20.08
CA ALA A 222 -36.28 1.91 20.39
C ALA A 222 -36.07 3.25 21.13
N PHE A 223 -36.88 4.26 20.82
CA PHE A 223 -36.89 5.54 21.53
C PHE A 223 -37.85 5.59 22.73
N GLY A 224 -38.41 4.46 23.16
CA GLY A 224 -39.33 4.39 24.32
C GLY A 224 -40.70 5.06 24.06
N LEU A 225 -41.06 5.22 22.79
CA LEU A 225 -42.33 5.83 22.39
C LEU A 225 -43.36 4.75 22.00
N SER A 226 -44.63 5.00 22.26
CA SER A 226 -45.72 4.11 21.81
C SER A 226 -45.97 4.16 20.30
N ALA A 227 -45.71 5.30 19.71
CA ALA A 227 -45.72 5.52 18.24
C ALA A 227 -44.87 6.76 17.92
N LEU A 228 -44.41 6.85 16.67
CA LEU A 228 -43.80 8.09 16.18
C LEU A 228 -44.83 9.23 16.06
N PRO A 229 -44.42 10.51 16.21
CA PRO A 229 -45.27 11.66 16.00
C PRO A 229 -46.09 11.55 14.68
N ALA A 230 -47.39 11.70 14.80
CA ALA A 230 -48.30 11.48 13.66
C ALA A 230 -48.03 12.40 12.46
N GLY A 231 -48.12 11.84 11.25
CA GLY A 231 -47.96 12.55 9.99
C GLY A 231 -46.51 12.93 9.63
N LYS A 232 -45.50 12.34 10.28
CA LYS A 232 -44.11 12.59 9.99
C LYS A 232 -43.34 11.31 9.67
N ASP A 233 -42.62 11.32 8.57
CA ASP A 233 -41.68 10.28 8.22
C ASP A 233 -40.41 10.42 9.06
N ALA A 234 -39.75 9.29 9.32
CA ALA A 234 -38.49 9.26 10.05
C ALA A 234 -37.31 8.83 9.15
N TRP A 235 -36.14 9.39 9.39
CA TRP A 235 -34.95 9.22 8.57
C TRP A 235 -33.73 9.01 9.47
N ALA A 236 -32.88 8.03 9.14
CA ALA A 236 -31.50 8.03 9.61
C ALA A 236 -30.66 8.89 8.66
N VAL A 237 -29.92 9.85 9.18
CA VAL A 237 -29.10 10.73 8.34
C VAL A 237 -27.64 10.33 8.46
N ILE A 238 -27.00 10.06 7.35
CA ILE A 238 -25.56 9.82 7.25
C ILE A 238 -24.85 11.03 6.66
N TRP A 239 -23.54 11.12 6.92
CA TRP A 239 -22.68 12.07 6.27
C TRP A 239 -21.51 11.33 5.62
N THR A 240 -21.14 11.73 4.40
CA THR A 240 -20.02 11.11 3.70
C THR A 240 -19.27 12.11 2.82
N THR A 241 -17.97 11.95 2.69
CA THR A 241 -17.10 12.64 1.71
C THR A 241 -16.87 11.79 0.45
N THR A 242 -17.43 10.58 0.39
CA THR A 242 -17.31 9.63 -0.72
C THR A 242 -18.68 9.22 -1.26
N PRO A 243 -19.51 10.17 -1.77
CA PRO A 243 -20.89 9.89 -2.16
C PRO A 243 -21.03 8.83 -3.27
N TRP A 244 -20.00 8.57 -4.05
CA TRP A 244 -19.96 7.52 -5.07
C TRP A 244 -20.02 6.10 -4.51
N THR A 245 -19.83 5.90 -3.20
CA THR A 245 -19.98 4.59 -2.55
C THR A 245 -21.40 4.29 -2.12
N ILE A 246 -22.30 5.29 -2.08
CA ILE A 246 -23.71 5.11 -1.69
C ILE A 246 -24.43 4.05 -2.54
N PRO A 247 -24.21 3.91 -3.87
CA PRO A 247 -24.80 2.82 -4.65
C PRO A 247 -24.51 1.42 -4.12
N ALA A 248 -23.38 1.23 -3.42
CA ALA A 248 -22.99 -0.02 -2.78
C ALA A 248 -23.35 -0.11 -1.29
N ASN A 249 -24.11 0.86 -0.77
CA ASN A 249 -24.56 0.80 0.62
C ASN A 249 -25.39 -0.46 0.89
N GLN A 250 -25.10 -1.17 1.98
CA GLN A 250 -25.80 -2.38 2.41
C GLN A 250 -26.18 -2.37 3.90
N ALA A 251 -25.64 -1.43 4.68
CA ALA A 251 -25.98 -1.26 6.09
C ALA A 251 -25.73 0.19 6.55
N LEU A 252 -26.22 0.50 7.71
CA LEU A 252 -25.89 1.69 8.50
C LEU A 252 -25.20 1.24 9.79
N ASN A 253 -24.22 2.00 10.28
CA ASN A 253 -23.59 1.69 11.56
C ASN A 253 -23.80 2.81 12.57
N ALA A 254 -24.14 2.40 13.79
CA ALA A 254 -24.25 3.26 14.97
C ALA A 254 -23.30 2.77 16.07
N HIS A 255 -22.79 3.66 16.89
CA HIS A 255 -21.98 3.27 18.06
C HIS A 255 -22.88 2.73 19.16
N PRO A 256 -22.63 1.57 19.75
CA PRO A 256 -23.55 0.95 20.72
C PRO A 256 -23.81 1.80 21.98
N VAL A 257 -22.82 2.55 22.45
CA VAL A 257 -22.85 3.30 23.70
C VAL A 257 -23.22 4.77 23.51
N HIS A 258 -22.99 5.36 22.35
CA HIS A 258 -23.35 6.75 22.12
C HIS A 258 -24.86 6.96 22.17
N GLU A 259 -25.29 8.14 22.64
CA GLU A 259 -26.69 8.52 22.68
C GLU A 259 -27.14 9.09 21.32
N TYR A 260 -28.27 8.62 20.84
CA TYR A 260 -28.93 9.10 19.65
C TYR A 260 -30.23 9.80 20.00
N ALA A 261 -30.50 10.88 19.28
CA ALA A 261 -31.70 11.68 19.41
C ALA A 261 -32.62 11.46 18.21
N LEU A 262 -33.91 11.36 18.48
CA LEU A 262 -35.00 11.55 17.53
C LEU A 262 -35.37 13.03 17.51
N VAL A 263 -35.04 13.72 16.40
CA VAL A 263 -35.19 15.17 16.27
C VAL A 263 -36.37 15.49 15.36
N ASP A 264 -37.33 16.24 15.89
CA ASP A 264 -38.48 16.75 15.13
C ASP A 264 -38.09 18.01 14.34
N THR A 265 -38.26 17.97 13.02
CA THR A 265 -37.93 19.05 12.11
C THR A 265 -39.07 19.29 11.09
N PRO A 266 -39.05 20.41 10.35
CA PRO A 266 -39.98 20.64 9.25
C PRO A 266 -39.90 19.59 8.12
N ARG A 267 -38.79 18.84 8.02
CA ARG A 267 -38.59 17.78 7.02
C ARG A 267 -38.96 16.38 7.51
N GLY A 268 -39.45 16.25 8.76
CA GLY A 268 -39.73 14.97 9.41
C GLY A 268 -38.81 14.71 10.60
N LEU A 269 -38.82 13.48 11.06
CA LEU A 269 -38.04 13.04 12.24
C LEU A 269 -36.65 12.56 11.79
N LEU A 270 -35.61 13.12 12.36
CA LEU A 270 -34.23 12.77 12.04
C LEU A 270 -33.59 12.00 13.18
N VAL A 271 -32.94 10.88 12.91
CA VAL A 271 -32.09 10.15 13.87
C VAL A 271 -30.65 10.62 13.67
N LEU A 272 -30.08 11.19 14.73
CA LEU A 272 -28.73 11.76 14.79
C LEU A 272 -28.09 11.43 16.14
N ALA A 273 -26.76 11.33 16.23
CA ALA A 273 -26.11 11.30 17.53
C ALA A 273 -26.38 12.62 18.28
N THR A 274 -26.72 12.52 19.57
CA THR A 274 -27.17 13.66 20.38
C THR A 274 -26.18 14.81 20.37
N GLU A 275 -24.89 14.52 20.48
CA GLU A 275 -23.81 15.52 20.48
C GLU A 275 -23.67 16.26 19.16
N LEU A 276 -24.11 15.66 18.04
CA LEU A 276 -24.00 16.22 16.70
C LEU A 276 -25.27 16.88 16.18
N VAL A 277 -26.35 16.92 16.98
CA VAL A 277 -27.65 17.48 16.57
C VAL A 277 -27.53 18.94 16.16
N GLU A 278 -26.94 19.80 17.01
CA GLU A 278 -26.85 21.24 16.76
C GLU A 278 -26.05 21.53 15.48
N GLY A 279 -24.88 20.93 15.37
CA GLY A 279 -24.00 21.07 14.20
C GLY A 279 -24.65 20.56 12.90
N SER A 280 -25.37 19.45 12.98
CA SER A 280 -26.08 18.87 11.85
C SER A 280 -27.27 19.74 11.40
N LEU A 281 -28.11 20.18 12.34
CA LEU A 281 -29.24 21.06 12.00
C LEU A 281 -28.77 22.38 11.37
N LYS A 282 -27.71 22.97 11.91
CA LYS A 282 -27.09 24.18 11.33
C LYS A 282 -26.61 23.93 9.89
N ARG A 283 -25.96 22.79 9.65
CA ARG A 283 -25.49 22.39 8.29
C ARG A 283 -26.64 22.16 7.33
N PHE A 284 -27.76 21.58 7.83
CA PHE A 284 -28.97 21.34 7.03
C PHE A 284 -29.82 22.61 6.79
N GLY A 285 -29.54 23.69 7.51
CA GLY A 285 -30.38 24.88 7.50
C GLY A 285 -31.78 24.62 8.08
N LEU A 286 -31.89 23.77 9.08
CA LEU A 286 -33.14 23.37 9.74
C LEU A 286 -33.14 23.79 11.21
N GLU A 287 -34.35 24.07 11.71
CA GLU A 287 -34.64 24.12 13.14
C GLU A 287 -35.28 22.79 13.54
N GLY A 288 -35.07 22.38 14.80
CA GLY A 288 -35.64 21.15 15.31
C GLY A 288 -35.58 21.05 16.83
N SER A 289 -36.36 20.13 17.37
CA SER A 289 -36.37 19.82 18.82
C SER A 289 -36.22 18.33 19.04
N ILE A 290 -35.48 17.95 20.08
CA ILE A 290 -35.31 16.55 20.44
C ILE A 290 -36.61 16.03 21.09
N VAL A 291 -37.17 14.98 20.49
CA VAL A 291 -38.39 14.31 20.96
C VAL A 291 -38.06 13.24 21.99
N ALA A 292 -37.04 12.43 21.71
CA ALA A 292 -36.61 11.32 22.55
C ALA A 292 -35.12 11.02 22.36
N ARG A 293 -34.51 10.27 23.26
CA ARG A 293 -33.13 9.83 23.19
C ARG A 293 -33.03 8.34 23.49
N THR A 294 -31.99 7.71 22.92
CA THR A 294 -31.74 6.27 23.15
C THR A 294 -30.27 5.93 22.92
N PRO A 295 -29.72 4.92 23.61
CA PRO A 295 -28.41 4.38 23.23
C PRO A 295 -28.41 3.75 21.85
N GLY A 296 -27.29 3.83 21.11
CA GLY A 296 -27.23 3.26 19.76
C GLY A 296 -27.47 1.76 19.67
N ALA A 297 -27.18 1.00 20.75
CA ALA A 297 -27.48 -0.42 20.84
C ALA A 297 -28.97 -0.74 20.59
N THR A 298 -29.89 0.16 20.94
CA THR A 298 -31.32 -0.05 20.73
C THR A 298 -31.76 0.12 19.27
N LEU A 299 -30.92 0.74 18.45
CA LEU A 299 -31.18 0.92 17.02
C LEU A 299 -30.78 -0.32 16.21
N GLU A 300 -30.11 -1.29 16.82
CA GLU A 300 -29.61 -2.49 16.16
C GLU A 300 -30.73 -3.24 15.43
N ARG A 301 -30.48 -3.63 14.17
CA ARG A 301 -31.39 -4.38 13.30
C ARG A 301 -32.66 -3.64 12.88
N ILE A 302 -32.80 -2.34 13.16
CA ILE A 302 -33.85 -1.54 12.54
C ILE A 302 -33.50 -1.31 11.08
N ASN A 303 -34.47 -1.54 10.19
CA ASN A 303 -34.26 -1.40 8.75
C ASN A 303 -34.63 0.02 8.28
N PHE A 304 -33.75 0.57 7.47
CA PHE A 304 -33.98 1.78 6.68
C PHE A 304 -33.98 1.45 5.20
N ARG A 305 -34.60 2.25 4.35
CA ARG A 305 -34.60 2.07 2.89
C ARG A 305 -33.41 2.79 2.31
N HIS A 306 -32.78 2.16 1.34
CA HIS A 306 -31.78 2.83 0.51
C HIS A 306 -32.39 4.05 -0.18
N PRO A 307 -31.70 5.21 -0.30
CA PRO A 307 -32.32 6.46 -0.78
C PRO A 307 -32.84 6.40 -2.22
N PHE A 308 -32.32 5.49 -3.06
CA PHE A 308 -32.74 5.41 -4.48
C PHE A 308 -32.75 3.97 -5.05
N TYR A 309 -32.44 2.95 -4.27
CA TYR A 309 -32.60 1.55 -4.70
C TYR A 309 -33.63 0.84 -3.83
N ASP A 310 -34.33 -0.13 -4.39
CA ASP A 310 -35.31 -0.96 -3.66
C ASP A 310 -34.58 -2.06 -2.86
N ARG A 311 -33.92 -1.64 -1.79
CA ARG A 311 -33.29 -2.53 -0.79
C ARG A 311 -33.27 -1.91 0.60
N LEU A 312 -33.10 -2.75 1.59
CA LEU A 312 -33.02 -2.35 2.98
C LEU A 312 -31.55 -2.21 3.43
N SER A 313 -31.32 -1.25 4.29
CA SER A 313 -30.06 -0.99 4.98
C SER A 313 -30.31 -1.15 6.49
N PRO A 314 -30.05 -2.33 7.08
CA PRO A 314 -30.18 -2.54 8.51
C PRO A 314 -29.15 -1.72 9.28
N VAL A 315 -29.51 -1.31 10.49
CA VAL A 315 -28.53 -0.73 11.42
C VAL A 315 -27.74 -1.86 12.09
N PHE A 316 -26.42 -1.77 12.06
CA PHE A 316 -25.49 -2.57 12.85
C PHE A 316 -24.82 -1.70 13.89
N VAL A 317 -24.33 -2.31 14.97
CA VAL A 317 -23.52 -1.61 15.96
C VAL A 317 -22.04 -1.84 15.73
N ALA A 318 -21.25 -0.76 15.81
CA ALA A 318 -19.81 -0.81 15.57
C ALA A 318 -19.08 0.28 16.36
N ASP A 319 -18.00 -0.11 17.04
CA ASP A 319 -17.22 0.78 17.91
C ASP A 319 -16.41 1.85 17.16
N TYR A 320 -16.23 1.70 15.84
CA TYR A 320 -15.50 2.66 15.04
C TYR A 320 -16.29 3.92 14.66
N VAL A 321 -17.59 3.97 14.96
CA VAL A 321 -18.42 5.14 14.69
C VAL A 321 -18.08 6.26 15.67
N GLY A 322 -17.40 7.30 15.19
CA GLY A 322 -16.97 8.46 15.95
C GLY A 322 -18.01 9.59 16.00
N LEU A 323 -17.75 10.59 16.85
CA LEU A 323 -18.51 11.83 17.00
C LEU A 323 -17.72 13.07 16.58
N ASP A 324 -16.56 12.89 15.95
CA ASP A 324 -15.69 14.01 15.55
C ASP A 324 -16.25 14.82 14.38
N ALA A 325 -17.08 14.19 13.55
CA ALA A 325 -17.71 14.80 12.39
C ALA A 325 -18.99 14.05 11.97
N GLY A 326 -19.77 14.67 11.09
CA GLY A 326 -20.92 14.02 10.46
C GLY A 326 -22.19 14.07 11.30
N THR A 327 -22.85 12.91 11.44
CA THR A 327 -24.17 12.74 12.08
C THR A 327 -24.16 11.67 13.17
N GLY A 328 -23.05 10.95 13.35
CA GLY A 328 -22.94 9.80 14.24
C GLY A 328 -23.56 8.51 13.72
N ILE A 329 -24.02 8.51 12.47
CA ILE A 329 -24.43 7.31 11.73
C ILE A 329 -23.58 7.22 10.46
N VAL A 330 -22.94 6.07 10.25
CA VAL A 330 -22.08 5.81 9.10
C VAL A 330 -22.81 4.88 8.13
N HIS A 331 -22.79 5.21 6.85
CA HIS A 331 -23.23 4.26 5.82
C HIS A 331 -22.13 3.23 5.56
N SER A 332 -22.50 1.98 5.39
CA SER A 332 -21.57 0.90 5.10
C SER A 332 -21.68 0.40 3.68
N ALA A 333 -20.56 0.44 2.99
CA ALA A 333 -20.36 -0.14 1.67
C ALA A 333 -19.20 -1.17 1.74
N PRO A 334 -19.49 -2.44 2.04
CA PRO A 334 -18.47 -3.42 2.44
C PRO A 334 -17.43 -3.75 1.36
N ALA A 335 -17.68 -3.41 0.10
CA ALA A 335 -16.68 -3.53 -0.97
C ALA A 335 -15.63 -2.41 -0.96
N TYR A 336 -15.84 -1.30 -0.22
CA TYR A 336 -15.05 -0.07 -0.30
C TYR A 336 -14.35 0.32 1.00
N GLY A 337 -14.66 -0.30 2.13
CA GLY A 337 -14.08 -0.01 3.43
C GLY A 337 -13.81 -1.27 4.23
N LEU A 338 -12.65 -1.34 4.91
CA LEU A 338 -12.30 -2.51 5.73
C LEU A 338 -13.19 -2.62 6.97
N GLU A 339 -13.49 -1.51 7.62
CA GLU A 339 -14.41 -1.45 8.75
C GLU A 339 -15.82 -1.88 8.34
N ASP A 340 -16.31 -1.38 7.21
CA ASP A 340 -17.61 -1.74 6.65
C ASP A 340 -17.69 -3.23 6.32
N PHE A 341 -16.62 -3.76 5.68
CA PHE A 341 -16.50 -5.18 5.37
C PHE A 341 -16.57 -6.03 6.65
N ASN A 342 -15.77 -5.67 7.66
CA ASN A 342 -15.71 -6.40 8.92
C ASN A 342 -17.05 -6.33 9.67
N SER A 343 -17.69 -5.16 9.71
CA SER A 343 -19.02 -4.98 10.33
C SER A 343 -20.07 -5.84 9.65
N CYS A 344 -20.14 -5.84 8.32
CA CYS A 344 -21.08 -6.66 7.56
C CYS A 344 -20.81 -8.17 7.76
N LYS A 345 -19.53 -8.60 7.74
CA LYS A 345 -19.14 -9.99 7.99
C LYS A 345 -19.52 -10.46 9.40
N ALA A 346 -19.28 -9.63 10.42
CA ALA A 346 -19.68 -9.92 11.81
C ALA A 346 -21.21 -10.04 11.95
N ASN A 347 -21.97 -9.39 11.09
CA ASN A 347 -23.42 -9.41 11.04
C ASN A 347 -24.02 -10.44 10.07
N GLY A 348 -23.20 -11.40 9.63
CA GLY A 348 -23.66 -12.58 8.89
C GLY A 348 -23.59 -12.49 7.36
N PHE A 349 -23.04 -11.43 6.81
CA PHE A 349 -22.84 -11.33 5.36
C PHE A 349 -21.81 -12.37 4.90
N THR A 350 -22.14 -13.09 3.85
CA THR A 350 -21.18 -13.92 3.10
C THR A 350 -20.44 -13.06 2.07
N ASN A 351 -19.49 -13.64 1.37
CA ASN A 351 -18.83 -12.94 0.27
C ASN A 351 -19.76 -12.67 -0.91
N ASP A 352 -20.75 -13.54 -1.11
CA ASP A 352 -21.72 -13.46 -2.20
C ASP A 352 -22.77 -12.36 -1.96
N ASP A 353 -22.96 -11.95 -0.70
CA ASP A 353 -23.89 -10.88 -0.34
C ASP A 353 -23.29 -9.47 -0.59
N ILE A 354 -21.96 -9.36 -0.75
CA ILE A 354 -21.29 -8.08 -0.87
C ILE A 354 -21.40 -7.54 -2.30
N LEU A 355 -22.04 -6.39 -2.40
CA LEU A 355 -22.21 -5.69 -3.69
C LEU A 355 -20.95 -4.94 -4.08
N SER A 356 -20.42 -5.23 -5.26
CA SER A 356 -19.30 -4.51 -5.87
C SER A 356 -19.77 -3.93 -7.22
N PRO A 357 -20.31 -2.71 -7.23
CA PRO A 357 -20.81 -2.09 -8.45
C PRO A 357 -19.72 -1.58 -9.40
N VAL A 358 -18.46 -1.53 -8.95
CA VAL A 358 -17.33 -1.21 -9.82
C VAL A 358 -16.86 -2.48 -10.50
N GLN A 359 -16.91 -2.45 -11.84
CA GLN A 359 -16.37 -3.52 -12.68
C GLN A 359 -14.99 -3.12 -13.22
N SER A 360 -14.10 -4.09 -13.36
CA SER A 360 -12.79 -3.95 -13.96
C SER A 360 -12.87 -3.77 -15.48
#